data_becd354552fa6e146769f57e6b46b383
#
_entry.id   becd354552fa6e146769f57e6b46b383
#
_cell.length_a   1.000
_cell.length_b   1.000
_cell.length_c   1.000
_cell.angle_alpha   90.00
_cell.angle_beta   90.00
_cell.angle_gamma   90.00
#
_symmetry.space_group_name_H-M   'P 1'
#
loop_
_entity.id
_entity.type
_entity.pdbx_description
1 polymer ?
#
loop_
_entity_poly.entity_id
_entity_poly.type
_entity_poly.pdbx_seq_one_letter_code
_entity_poly.pdbx_strand_id
1 'polypeptide(L)'
;MELTIIFAMDEELRAFLNLFPTYETSSFKGRTLYTVSHSNHTVTALKSGIGKTHAAYVATLILDREKPDALLNVGVAGGLNVTLGTLVVGTTCAYHDVDVTPFGYPYGQMAGAPHGFHADETLLDAMRASLEDAPFPHAEGTILTGDQFVQSRQKVERALEIHPDALVVDMEAAAIAHVARLESVPFLSVRTVSDELDTDIQMDTYELEMEKSATQAAKTVKAMIGQL
;
A
#
# COMPACT_ATOMS: atom_id res chain seq x y z
N MET A 1 17.48 10.25 -3.91
CA MET A 1 17.16 8.81 -3.84
C MET A 1 16.43 8.39 -5.10
N GLU A 2 16.62 7.15 -5.51
CA GLU A 2 15.80 6.49 -6.52
C GLU A 2 14.65 5.76 -5.82
N LEU A 3 13.42 6.18 -6.04
CA LEU A 3 12.24 5.63 -5.39
C LEU A 3 11.37 4.89 -6.39
N THR A 4 10.74 3.81 -5.97
CA THR A 4 9.72 3.15 -6.78
C THR A 4 8.38 3.13 -6.04
N ILE A 5 7.30 3.49 -6.74
CA ILE A 5 5.93 3.43 -6.21
C ILE A 5 5.10 2.46 -7.03
N ILE A 6 4.50 1.48 -6.35
CA ILE A 6 3.58 0.52 -6.95
C ILE A 6 2.14 0.88 -6.55
N PHE A 7 1.29 1.02 -7.56
CA PHE A 7 -0.16 1.18 -7.46
C PHE A 7 -0.86 -0.08 -7.96
N ALA A 8 -2.01 -0.42 -7.41
CA ALA A 8 -2.78 -1.57 -7.89
C ALA A 8 -3.62 -1.23 -9.13
N MET A 9 -4.16 -0.02 -9.22
CA MET A 9 -5.17 0.40 -10.19
C MET A 9 -4.71 1.62 -11.01
N ASP A 10 -5.36 1.82 -12.16
CA ASP A 10 -5.10 2.98 -13.04
C ASP A 10 -5.54 4.29 -12.39
N GLU A 11 -6.59 4.28 -11.60
CA GLU A 11 -7.16 5.42 -10.88
C GLU A 11 -6.14 5.97 -9.86
N GLU A 12 -5.52 5.08 -9.08
CA GLU A 12 -4.50 5.43 -8.11
C GLU A 12 -3.23 6.00 -8.77
N LEU A 13 -2.75 5.32 -9.83
CA LEU A 13 -1.60 5.77 -10.59
C LEU A 13 -1.87 7.14 -11.24
N ARG A 14 -3.05 7.33 -11.86
CA ARG A 14 -3.44 8.62 -12.46
C ARG A 14 -3.53 9.73 -11.43
N ALA A 15 -4.08 9.45 -10.22
CA ALA A 15 -4.13 10.42 -9.14
C ALA A 15 -2.73 10.93 -8.77
N PHE A 16 -1.73 10.05 -8.75
CA PHE A 16 -0.34 10.44 -8.52
C PHE A 16 0.26 11.23 -9.69
N LEU A 17 0.14 10.74 -10.92
CA LEU A 17 0.70 11.39 -12.11
C LEU A 17 0.14 12.78 -12.36
N ASN A 18 -1.14 13.01 -12.06
CA ASN A 18 -1.79 14.32 -12.17
C ASN A 18 -1.20 15.40 -11.24
N LEU A 19 -0.37 15.02 -10.28
CA LEU A 19 0.34 15.96 -9.39
C LEU A 19 1.61 16.56 -10.04
N PHE A 20 1.99 16.08 -11.23
CA PHE A 20 3.21 16.49 -11.92
C PHE A 20 2.88 17.05 -13.31
N PRO A 21 3.51 18.18 -13.72
CA PRO A 21 3.25 18.79 -15.01
C PRO A 21 3.79 17.94 -16.18
N THR A 22 4.83 17.15 -15.93
CA THR A 22 5.50 16.31 -16.93
C THR A 22 6.04 15.05 -16.27
N TYR A 23 6.13 13.99 -17.05
CA TYR A 23 6.79 12.73 -16.69
C TYR A 23 7.35 12.06 -17.96
N GLU A 24 8.37 11.26 -17.79
CA GLU A 24 8.89 10.40 -18.83
C GLU A 24 8.20 9.03 -18.78
N THR A 25 8.15 8.35 -19.92
CA THR A 25 7.60 7.00 -20.00
C THR A 25 8.59 6.03 -20.62
N SER A 26 8.65 4.84 -20.06
CA SER A 26 9.38 3.72 -20.65
C SER A 26 8.52 2.46 -20.57
N SER A 27 8.92 1.40 -21.29
CA SER A 27 8.19 0.14 -21.28
C SER A 27 9.12 -0.99 -20.82
N PHE A 28 8.60 -1.84 -19.94
CA PHE A 28 9.30 -3.04 -19.49
C PHE A 28 8.34 -4.21 -19.30
N LYS A 29 8.60 -5.30 -20.01
CA LYS A 29 7.80 -6.54 -19.99
C LYS A 29 6.28 -6.27 -20.10
N GLY A 30 5.90 -5.39 -21.03
CA GLY A 30 4.50 -5.04 -21.31
C GLY A 30 3.87 -4.07 -20.30
N ARG A 31 4.65 -3.48 -19.39
CA ARG A 31 4.19 -2.48 -18.42
C ARG A 31 4.78 -1.12 -18.77
N THR A 32 3.99 -0.08 -18.56
CA THR A 32 4.47 1.30 -18.67
C THR A 32 5.01 1.74 -17.32
N LEU A 33 6.22 2.27 -17.32
CA LEU A 33 6.84 2.93 -16.19
C LEU A 33 6.79 4.43 -16.44
N TYR A 34 6.47 5.18 -15.41
CA TYR A 34 6.38 6.63 -15.41
C TYR A 34 7.45 7.18 -14.48
N THR A 35 8.35 8.01 -15.00
CA THR A 35 9.42 8.60 -14.21
C THR A 35 9.18 10.08 -14.01
N VAL A 36 9.16 10.53 -12.78
CA VAL A 36 9.03 11.92 -12.38
C VAL A 36 10.22 12.33 -11.50
N SER A 37 10.59 13.61 -11.56
CA SER A 37 11.56 14.20 -10.63
C SER A 37 10.83 15.05 -9.60
N HIS A 38 11.13 14.87 -8.32
CA HIS A 38 10.55 15.64 -7.22
C HIS A 38 11.54 15.78 -6.06
N SER A 39 11.80 17.02 -5.60
CA SER A 39 12.66 17.32 -4.43
C SER A 39 14.04 16.61 -4.48
N ASN A 40 14.69 16.63 -5.65
CA ASN A 40 15.98 15.96 -5.92
C ASN A 40 15.94 14.41 -5.85
N HIS A 41 14.76 13.83 -5.92
CA HIS A 41 14.55 12.39 -6.05
C HIS A 41 14.03 12.04 -7.44
N THR A 42 14.42 10.86 -7.94
CA THR A 42 13.81 10.23 -9.11
C THR A 42 12.77 9.23 -8.62
N VAL A 43 11.56 9.32 -9.11
CA VAL A 43 10.45 8.45 -8.71
C VAL A 43 9.93 7.69 -9.92
N THR A 44 10.07 6.38 -9.91
CA THR A 44 9.45 5.48 -10.89
C THR A 44 8.10 4.99 -10.36
N ALA A 45 7.02 5.32 -11.06
CA ALA A 45 5.66 4.91 -10.73
C ALA A 45 5.13 3.90 -11.74
N LEU A 46 4.45 2.85 -11.27
CA LEU A 46 3.86 1.84 -12.15
C LEU A 46 2.66 1.15 -11.52
N LYS A 47 1.84 0.50 -12.39
CA LYS A 47 0.73 -0.33 -11.98
C LYS A 47 1.11 -1.81 -11.87
N SER A 48 0.73 -2.46 -10.77
CA SER A 48 0.85 -3.91 -10.62
C SER A 48 -0.33 -4.67 -11.22
N GLY A 49 -1.53 -4.20 -11.05
CA GLY A 49 -2.79 -4.94 -11.07
C GLY A 49 -3.15 -5.41 -9.66
N ILE A 50 -4.40 -5.81 -9.47
CA ILE A 50 -4.99 -6.17 -8.19
C ILE A 50 -4.56 -7.59 -7.77
N GLY A 51 -4.31 -7.77 -6.47
CA GLY A 51 -4.08 -9.05 -5.82
C GLY A 51 -2.60 -9.41 -5.64
N LYS A 52 -2.36 -10.33 -4.70
CA LYS A 52 -1.03 -10.70 -4.21
C LYS A 52 -0.08 -11.17 -5.31
N THR A 53 -0.58 -11.97 -6.25
CA THR A 53 0.23 -12.51 -7.35
C THR A 53 0.75 -11.42 -8.28
N HIS A 54 -0.13 -10.48 -8.70
CA HIS A 54 0.28 -9.35 -9.53
C HIS A 54 1.25 -8.44 -8.80
N ALA A 55 0.95 -8.14 -7.55
CA ALA A 55 1.75 -7.29 -6.69
C ALA A 55 3.17 -7.84 -6.49
N ALA A 56 3.31 -9.12 -6.09
CA ALA A 56 4.59 -9.77 -5.91
C ALA A 56 5.39 -9.88 -7.21
N TYR A 57 4.73 -10.27 -8.32
CA TYR A 57 5.39 -10.37 -9.62
C TYR A 57 5.98 -9.03 -10.07
N VAL A 58 5.20 -7.96 -9.96
CA VAL A 58 5.66 -6.62 -10.36
C VAL A 58 6.73 -6.09 -9.44
N ALA A 59 6.59 -6.27 -8.12
CA ALA A 59 7.61 -5.88 -7.16
C ALA A 59 8.96 -6.55 -7.48
N THR A 60 8.97 -7.87 -7.70
CA THR A 60 10.19 -8.60 -8.06
C THR A 60 10.82 -8.05 -9.36
N LEU A 61 10.01 -7.86 -10.40
CA LEU A 61 10.52 -7.35 -11.69
C LEU A 61 11.13 -5.97 -11.59
N ILE A 62 10.50 -5.07 -10.83
CA ILE A 62 10.94 -3.68 -10.76
C ILE A 62 12.15 -3.54 -9.84
N LEU A 63 12.23 -4.30 -8.76
CA LEU A 63 13.38 -4.31 -7.87
C LEU A 63 14.64 -4.83 -8.58
N ASP A 64 14.52 -5.88 -9.39
CA ASP A 64 15.65 -6.39 -10.21
C ASP A 64 16.13 -5.37 -11.24
N ARG A 65 15.20 -4.64 -11.86
CA ARG A 65 15.51 -3.67 -12.91
C ARG A 65 16.03 -2.34 -12.36
N GLU A 66 15.26 -1.69 -11.48
CA GLU A 66 15.48 -0.30 -11.06
C GLU A 66 16.42 -0.20 -9.86
N LYS A 67 16.49 -1.25 -9.02
CA LYS A 67 17.28 -1.28 -7.77
C LYS A 67 17.08 -0.02 -6.93
N PRO A 68 15.84 0.31 -6.60
CA PRO A 68 15.54 1.57 -5.92
C PRO A 68 16.09 1.58 -4.49
N ASP A 69 16.34 2.77 -3.97
CA ASP A 69 16.70 2.97 -2.56
C ASP A 69 15.54 2.65 -1.61
N ALA A 70 14.29 2.82 -2.09
CA ALA A 70 13.09 2.44 -1.34
C ALA A 70 11.90 2.12 -2.26
N LEU A 71 11.02 1.25 -1.77
CA LEU A 71 9.79 0.80 -2.42
C LEU A 71 8.57 1.28 -1.63
N LEU A 72 7.66 1.97 -2.29
CA LEU A 72 6.39 2.40 -1.74
C LEU A 72 5.24 1.65 -2.39
N ASN A 73 4.21 1.33 -1.60
CA ASN A 73 2.93 0.85 -2.12
C ASN A 73 1.83 1.81 -1.67
N VAL A 74 1.13 2.40 -2.62
CA VAL A 74 0.19 3.49 -2.37
C VAL A 74 -1.15 3.17 -3.01
N GLY A 75 -2.23 3.42 -2.30
CA GLY A 75 -3.56 3.16 -2.82
C GLY A 75 -4.68 3.35 -1.80
N VAL A 76 -5.81 2.71 -2.07
CA VAL A 76 -6.99 2.71 -1.22
C VAL A 76 -7.14 1.39 -0.48
N ALA A 77 -8.02 1.36 0.55
CA ALA A 77 -8.27 0.17 1.35
C ALA A 77 -9.65 0.24 2.04
N GLY A 78 -10.19 -0.93 2.40
CA GLY A 78 -11.39 -1.05 3.23
C GLY A 78 -11.08 -0.79 4.72
N GLY A 79 -11.87 0.06 5.36
CA GLY A 79 -11.72 0.43 6.77
C GLY A 79 -12.22 -0.64 7.74
N LEU A 80 -11.38 -1.06 8.69
CA LEU A 80 -11.74 -1.98 9.79
C LEU A 80 -12.08 -1.25 11.09
N ASN A 81 -11.15 -0.42 11.54
CA ASN A 81 -11.23 0.33 12.80
C ASN A 81 -11.03 1.84 12.59
N VAL A 82 -11.18 2.29 11.37
CA VAL A 82 -11.04 3.69 10.95
C VAL A 82 -12.12 4.03 9.94
N THR A 83 -12.51 5.31 9.87
CA THR A 83 -13.60 5.77 9.02
C THR A 83 -13.12 6.16 7.62
N LEU A 84 -14.08 6.29 6.72
CA LEU A 84 -13.91 6.77 5.35
C LEU A 84 -13.03 8.04 5.30
N GLY A 85 -12.09 8.09 4.38
CA GLY A 85 -11.16 9.21 4.19
C GLY A 85 -10.00 9.25 5.19
N THR A 86 -9.93 8.34 6.18
CA THR A 86 -8.73 8.24 7.04
C THR A 86 -7.54 7.75 6.24
N LEU A 87 -6.41 8.45 6.34
CA LEU A 87 -5.14 7.98 5.80
C LEU A 87 -4.47 7.05 6.81
N VAL A 88 -4.10 5.86 6.37
CA VAL A 88 -3.41 4.86 7.19
C VAL A 88 -1.99 4.67 6.69
N VAL A 89 -1.05 4.86 7.61
CA VAL A 89 0.36 4.54 7.41
C VAL A 89 0.61 3.14 7.95
N GLY A 90 0.97 2.22 7.07
CA GLY A 90 1.19 0.82 7.42
C GLY A 90 2.52 0.62 8.15
N THR A 91 2.50 0.58 9.47
CA THR A 91 3.68 0.20 10.27
C THR A 91 4.01 -1.27 10.13
N THR A 92 2.98 -2.10 9.89
CA THR A 92 3.10 -3.53 9.63
C THR A 92 2.12 -3.93 8.53
N CYS A 93 2.57 -4.79 7.61
CA CYS A 93 1.70 -5.46 6.65
C CYS A 93 1.67 -6.96 6.98
N ALA A 94 0.47 -7.57 7.05
CA ALA A 94 0.31 -8.97 7.39
C ALA A 94 -0.76 -9.63 6.51
N TYR A 95 -0.70 -10.94 6.33
CA TYR A 95 -1.73 -11.65 5.57
C TYR A 95 -2.94 -11.99 6.45
N HIS A 96 -4.15 -11.83 5.91
CA HIS A 96 -5.37 -12.27 6.57
C HIS A 96 -5.94 -13.58 6.01
N ASP A 97 -5.40 -14.10 4.91
CA ASP A 97 -5.92 -15.25 4.18
C ASP A 97 -4.94 -16.44 4.09
N VAL A 98 -3.81 -16.37 4.79
CA VAL A 98 -2.84 -17.47 4.88
C VAL A 98 -3.19 -18.37 6.05
N ASP A 99 -3.39 -19.67 5.78
CA ASP A 99 -3.62 -20.69 6.81
C ASP A 99 -2.70 -21.90 6.61
N VAL A 100 -1.62 -21.92 7.36
CA VAL A 100 -0.70 -23.05 7.50
C VAL A 100 -0.61 -23.50 8.96
N THR A 101 -1.67 -23.27 9.73
CA THR A 101 -1.79 -23.67 11.13
C THR A 101 -1.62 -25.16 11.38
N PRO A 102 -2.00 -26.10 10.47
CA PRO A 102 -1.72 -27.52 10.63
C PRO A 102 -0.22 -27.85 10.75
N PHE A 103 0.66 -26.94 10.31
CA PHE A 103 2.12 -27.07 10.43
C PHE A 103 2.71 -26.31 11.61
N GLY A 104 1.88 -25.82 12.53
CA GLY A 104 2.30 -25.13 13.75
C GLY A 104 2.59 -23.64 13.62
N TYR A 105 2.27 -23.04 12.48
CA TYR A 105 2.39 -21.58 12.29
C TYR A 105 1.13 -20.88 12.80
N PRO A 106 1.24 -19.65 13.34
CA PRO A 106 0.08 -18.80 13.58
C PRO A 106 -0.72 -18.55 12.31
N TYR A 107 -2.02 -18.29 12.42
CA TYR A 107 -2.84 -17.86 11.31
C TYR A 107 -2.31 -16.52 10.72
N GLY A 108 -2.32 -16.38 9.42
CA GLY A 108 -1.74 -15.22 8.71
C GLY A 108 -0.24 -15.33 8.43
N GLN A 109 0.49 -16.25 9.07
CA GLN A 109 1.92 -16.42 8.84
C GLN A 109 2.19 -17.40 7.69
N MET A 110 2.92 -16.97 6.68
CA MET A 110 3.46 -17.87 5.65
C MET A 110 4.65 -18.65 6.22
N ALA A 111 4.75 -19.94 5.90
CA ALA A 111 5.86 -20.79 6.33
C ALA A 111 7.21 -20.19 5.91
N GLY A 112 8.14 -20.09 6.85
CA GLY A 112 9.47 -19.53 6.62
C GLY A 112 9.53 -17.99 6.54
N ALA A 113 8.41 -17.30 6.66
CA ALA A 113 8.34 -15.84 6.70
C ALA A 113 8.03 -15.34 8.12
N PRO A 114 8.28 -14.06 8.44
CA PRO A 114 7.78 -13.45 9.67
C PRO A 114 6.25 -13.37 9.63
N HIS A 115 5.64 -13.15 10.79
CA HIS A 115 4.20 -13.01 10.91
C HIS A 115 3.68 -11.68 10.32
N GLY A 116 4.51 -10.63 10.34
CA GLY A 116 4.26 -9.34 9.72
C GLY A 116 5.53 -8.75 9.13
N PHE A 117 5.37 -7.86 8.16
CA PHE A 117 6.43 -7.14 7.47
C PHE A 117 6.39 -5.69 7.94
N HIS A 118 7.44 -5.26 8.64
CA HIS A 118 7.51 -3.91 9.20
C HIS A 118 7.99 -2.90 8.16
N ALA A 119 7.44 -1.70 8.23
CA ALA A 119 7.90 -0.56 7.46
C ALA A 119 9.30 -0.11 7.90
N ASP A 120 9.98 0.58 7.01
CA ASP A 120 11.27 1.21 7.30
C ASP A 120 11.07 2.48 8.15
N GLU A 121 11.85 2.64 9.22
CA GLU A 121 11.70 3.76 10.15
C GLU A 121 12.03 5.11 9.51
N THR A 122 12.99 5.17 8.57
CA THR A 122 13.30 6.43 7.87
C THR A 122 12.13 6.90 7.02
N LEU A 123 11.45 5.96 6.36
CA LEU A 123 10.24 6.26 5.57
C LEU A 123 9.06 6.64 6.48
N LEU A 124 8.93 6.00 7.66
CA LEU A 124 7.91 6.35 8.65
C LEU A 124 8.15 7.76 9.20
N ASP A 125 9.37 8.13 9.52
CA ASP A 125 9.70 9.46 10.04
C ASP A 125 9.43 10.56 9.01
N ALA A 126 9.78 10.34 7.74
CA ALA A 126 9.43 11.25 6.65
C ALA A 126 7.91 11.38 6.46
N MET A 127 7.17 10.27 6.62
CA MET A 127 5.71 10.29 6.55
C MET A 127 5.10 11.07 7.73
N ARG A 128 5.57 10.83 8.96
CA ARG A 128 5.14 11.57 10.15
C ARG A 128 5.36 13.07 10.00
N ALA A 129 6.53 13.48 9.52
CA ALA A 129 6.83 14.88 9.26
C ALA A 129 5.87 15.48 8.20
N SER A 130 5.48 14.72 7.18
CA SER A 130 4.54 15.19 6.17
C SER A 130 3.09 15.29 6.66
N LEU A 131 2.76 14.65 7.78
CA LEU A 131 1.42 14.60 8.36
C LEU A 131 1.22 15.54 9.56
N GLU A 132 2.26 16.22 10.03
CA GLU A 132 2.21 17.07 11.25
C GLU A 132 1.05 18.09 11.24
N ASP A 133 0.79 18.72 10.08
CA ASP A 133 -0.29 19.69 9.89
C ASP A 133 -1.38 19.20 8.93
N ALA A 134 -1.53 17.88 8.76
CA ALA A 134 -2.49 17.33 7.82
C ALA A 134 -3.95 17.64 8.23
N PRO A 135 -4.78 18.22 7.34
CA PRO A 135 -6.13 18.65 7.69
C PRO A 135 -7.17 17.51 7.63
N PHE A 136 -6.74 16.25 7.62
CA PHE A 136 -7.57 15.07 7.52
C PHE A 136 -7.16 14.02 8.56
N PRO A 137 -8.08 13.09 8.93
CA PRO A 137 -7.77 12.05 9.88
C PRO A 137 -6.70 11.10 9.32
N HIS A 138 -5.73 10.77 10.18
CA HIS A 138 -4.70 9.80 9.85
C HIS A 138 -4.34 8.95 11.07
N ALA A 139 -3.82 7.74 10.82
CA ALA A 139 -3.43 6.78 11.84
C ALA A 139 -2.27 5.90 11.35
N GLU A 140 -1.49 5.38 12.30
CA GLU A 140 -0.47 4.36 12.05
C GLU A 140 -0.96 3.02 12.60
N GLY A 141 -0.78 1.93 11.84
CA GLY A 141 -1.19 0.60 12.30
C GLY A 141 -0.98 -0.50 11.27
N THR A 142 -1.57 -1.65 11.54
CA THR A 142 -1.43 -2.83 10.69
C THR A 142 -2.39 -2.78 9.50
N ILE A 143 -1.86 -3.11 8.30
CA ILE A 143 -2.61 -3.37 7.07
C ILE A 143 -2.73 -4.89 6.90
N LEU A 144 -3.95 -5.40 6.77
CA LEU A 144 -4.21 -6.82 6.51
C LEU A 144 -4.45 -7.05 5.03
N THR A 145 -3.68 -7.95 4.42
CA THR A 145 -3.70 -8.23 2.98
C THR A 145 -4.22 -9.62 2.67
N GLY A 146 -5.07 -9.75 1.63
CA GLY A 146 -5.48 -11.04 1.08
C GLY A 146 -6.15 -10.92 -0.28
N ASP A 147 -6.27 -12.04 -1.02
CA ASP A 147 -6.89 -12.07 -2.35
C ASP A 147 -8.42 -12.11 -2.25
N GLN A 148 -9.00 -11.18 -1.47
CA GLN A 148 -10.43 -11.05 -1.26
C GLN A 148 -10.82 -9.58 -1.13
N PHE A 149 -11.91 -9.19 -1.80
CA PHE A 149 -12.62 -7.97 -1.45
C PHE A 149 -13.43 -8.23 -0.18
N VAL A 150 -12.96 -7.72 0.94
CA VAL A 150 -13.52 -7.97 2.27
C VAL A 150 -14.68 -7.01 2.51
N GLN A 151 -15.92 -7.52 2.50
CA GLN A 151 -17.14 -6.74 2.75
C GLN A 151 -17.62 -6.83 4.19
N SER A 152 -17.12 -7.77 4.98
CA SER A 152 -17.54 -8.01 6.36
C SER A 152 -16.36 -8.31 7.25
N ARG A 153 -16.36 -7.72 8.45
CA ARG A 153 -15.38 -7.96 9.51
C ARG A 153 -15.23 -9.43 9.87
N GLN A 154 -16.33 -10.19 9.78
CA GLN A 154 -16.32 -11.64 10.06
C GLN A 154 -15.32 -12.41 9.19
N LYS A 155 -15.09 -11.98 7.94
CA LYS A 155 -14.13 -12.64 7.03
C LYS A 155 -12.68 -12.56 7.48
N VAL A 156 -12.34 -11.59 8.31
CA VAL A 156 -10.98 -11.36 8.80
C VAL A 156 -10.86 -11.53 10.32
N GLU A 157 -11.88 -12.05 10.97
CA GLU A 157 -11.96 -12.20 12.44
C GLU A 157 -10.75 -12.94 13.01
N ARG A 158 -10.34 -14.07 12.43
CA ARG A 158 -9.16 -14.84 12.85
C ARG A 158 -7.86 -14.03 12.73
N ALA A 159 -7.74 -13.19 11.72
CA ALA A 159 -6.58 -12.31 11.58
C ALA A 159 -6.61 -11.19 12.63
N LEU A 160 -7.81 -10.69 12.98
CA LEU A 160 -7.98 -9.67 14.01
C LEU A 160 -7.71 -10.19 15.43
N GLU A 161 -7.85 -11.49 15.69
CA GLU A 161 -7.41 -12.10 16.95
C GLU A 161 -5.88 -11.99 17.14
N ILE A 162 -5.14 -11.99 16.03
CA ILE A 162 -3.68 -11.90 16.02
C ILE A 162 -3.20 -10.45 15.91
N HIS A 163 -3.88 -9.66 15.09
CA HIS A 163 -3.59 -8.24 14.83
C HIS A 163 -4.78 -7.37 15.26
N PRO A 164 -5.03 -7.19 16.56
CA PRO A 164 -6.17 -6.39 17.05
C PRO A 164 -6.03 -4.91 16.73
N ASP A 165 -4.83 -4.44 16.42
CA ASP A 165 -4.47 -3.09 15.98
C ASP A 165 -4.66 -2.85 14.48
N ALA A 166 -5.14 -3.85 13.71
CA ALA A 166 -5.34 -3.70 12.28
C ALA A 166 -6.40 -2.63 11.99
N LEU A 167 -6.04 -1.72 11.08
CA LEU A 167 -6.85 -0.55 10.74
C LEU A 167 -7.61 -0.73 9.42
N VAL A 168 -7.00 -1.40 8.45
CA VAL A 168 -7.54 -1.54 7.08
C VAL A 168 -7.24 -2.91 6.50
N VAL A 169 -7.99 -3.26 5.44
CA VAL A 169 -7.76 -4.41 4.58
C VAL A 169 -7.47 -3.97 3.16
N ASP A 170 -6.52 -4.65 2.51
CA ASP A 170 -6.17 -4.45 1.11
C ASP A 170 -5.89 -5.78 0.41
N MET A 171 -5.38 -5.73 -0.83
CA MET A 171 -5.09 -6.94 -1.59
C MET A 171 -3.62 -7.06 -2.04
N GLU A 172 -2.71 -6.14 -1.68
CA GLU A 172 -1.34 -6.09 -2.22
C GLU A 172 -0.24 -5.88 -1.18
N ALA A 173 -0.46 -5.06 -0.15
CA ALA A 173 0.59 -4.49 0.69
C ALA A 173 1.53 -5.54 1.29
N ALA A 174 1.01 -6.59 1.91
CA ALA A 174 1.86 -7.63 2.50
C ALA A 174 2.64 -8.43 1.45
N ALA A 175 2.11 -8.59 0.24
CA ALA A 175 2.82 -9.29 -0.83
C ALA A 175 4.01 -8.48 -1.34
N ILE A 176 3.85 -7.16 -1.50
CA ILE A 176 4.93 -6.25 -1.89
C ILE A 176 5.96 -6.13 -0.75
N ALA A 177 5.51 -5.96 0.50
CA ALA A 177 6.36 -5.92 1.68
C ALA A 177 7.20 -7.21 1.85
N HIS A 178 6.60 -8.36 1.55
CA HIS A 178 7.29 -9.65 1.59
C HIS A 178 8.42 -9.70 0.56
N VAL A 179 8.17 -9.27 -0.68
CA VAL A 179 9.20 -9.19 -1.71
C VAL A 179 10.29 -8.18 -1.34
N ALA A 180 9.91 -6.98 -0.89
CA ALA A 180 10.88 -5.97 -0.43
C ALA A 180 11.80 -6.49 0.67
N ARG A 181 11.25 -7.26 1.64
CA ARG A 181 12.04 -7.92 2.68
C ARG A 181 13.00 -8.96 2.11
N LEU A 182 12.58 -9.79 1.15
CA LEU A 182 13.45 -10.80 0.51
C LEU A 182 14.62 -10.14 -0.23
N GLU A 183 14.39 -8.99 -0.83
CA GLU A 183 15.38 -8.19 -1.56
C GLU A 183 16.12 -7.19 -0.66
N SER A 184 15.77 -7.11 0.64
CA SER A 184 16.36 -6.17 1.61
C SER A 184 16.24 -4.70 1.19
N VAL A 185 15.09 -4.32 0.62
CA VAL A 185 14.77 -2.96 0.19
C VAL A 185 13.84 -2.31 1.22
N PRO A 186 14.12 -1.08 1.70
CA PRO A 186 13.22 -0.30 2.55
C PRO A 186 11.83 -0.18 1.94
N PHE A 187 10.79 -0.37 2.77
CA PHE A 187 9.40 -0.43 2.31
C PHE A 187 8.46 0.37 3.20
N LEU A 188 7.45 1.01 2.57
CA LEU A 188 6.32 1.62 3.25
C LEU A 188 5.04 1.43 2.42
N SER A 189 3.92 1.09 3.09
CA SER A 189 2.59 1.12 2.49
C SER A 189 1.75 2.25 3.08
N VAL A 190 1.03 2.97 2.20
CA VAL A 190 0.12 4.06 2.55
C VAL A 190 -1.23 3.81 1.90
N ARG A 191 -2.29 3.90 2.71
CA ARG A 191 -3.66 3.67 2.27
C ARG A 191 -4.57 4.82 2.71
N THR A 192 -5.54 5.18 1.88
CA THR A 192 -6.68 5.99 2.33
C THR A 192 -7.93 5.12 2.26
N VAL A 193 -8.75 5.19 3.30
CA VAL A 193 -10.00 4.41 3.38
C VAL A 193 -10.97 4.88 2.33
N SER A 194 -11.36 4.00 1.41
CA SER A 194 -12.32 4.23 0.32
C SER A 194 -13.71 3.68 0.59
N ASP A 195 -13.81 2.73 1.50
CA ASP A 195 -15.04 2.05 1.91
C ASP A 195 -14.91 1.51 3.34
N GLU A 196 -16.04 1.35 4.00
CA GLU A 196 -16.11 0.77 5.35
C GLU A 196 -16.76 -0.62 5.27
N LEU A 197 -16.22 -1.57 6.04
CA LEU A 197 -16.77 -2.90 6.13
C LEU A 197 -18.16 -2.88 6.80
N ASP A 198 -18.95 -3.91 6.52
CA ASP A 198 -20.31 -4.09 7.07
C ASP A 198 -21.30 -2.97 6.68
N THR A 199 -21.00 -2.24 5.61
CA THR A 199 -21.87 -1.23 5.00
C THR A 199 -22.34 -1.66 3.61
N ASP A 200 -23.53 -1.18 3.18
CA ASP A 200 -23.99 -1.39 1.82
C ASP A 200 -23.19 -0.51 0.85
N ILE A 201 -22.45 -1.16 -0.06
CA ILE A 201 -21.68 -0.45 -1.07
C ILE A 201 -22.64 -0.01 -2.19
N GLN A 202 -22.82 1.32 -2.32
CA GLN A 202 -23.47 1.91 -3.48
C GLN A 202 -22.39 2.27 -4.51
N MET A 203 -22.38 1.59 -5.66
CA MET A 203 -21.32 1.69 -6.66
C MET A 203 -21.01 3.13 -7.09
N ASP A 204 -22.02 3.96 -7.32
CA ASP A 204 -21.83 5.35 -7.72
C ASP A 204 -21.09 6.19 -6.66
N THR A 205 -21.36 5.91 -5.40
CA THR A 205 -20.68 6.57 -4.27
C THR A 205 -19.25 6.03 -4.08
N TYR A 206 -19.08 4.71 -4.27
CA TYR A 206 -17.81 4.05 -4.16
C TYR A 206 -16.75 4.61 -5.14
N GLU A 207 -17.12 4.75 -6.42
CA GLU A 207 -16.18 5.30 -7.43
C GLU A 207 -15.73 6.72 -7.07
N LEU A 208 -16.63 7.57 -6.60
CA LEU A 208 -16.30 8.94 -6.21
C LEU A 208 -15.39 9.00 -4.97
N GLU A 209 -15.68 8.19 -3.95
CA GLU A 209 -14.88 8.15 -2.72
C GLU A 209 -13.52 7.51 -2.98
N MET A 210 -13.44 6.51 -3.85
CA MET A 210 -12.18 5.91 -4.28
C MET A 210 -11.26 6.92 -4.98
N GLU A 211 -11.78 7.76 -5.89
CA GLU A 211 -10.97 8.80 -6.55
C GLU A 211 -10.45 9.87 -5.57
N LYS A 212 -11.29 10.29 -4.61
CA LYS A 212 -10.88 11.23 -3.55
C LYS A 212 -9.79 10.62 -2.68
N SER A 213 -9.97 9.38 -2.24
CA SER A 213 -9.05 8.63 -1.38
C SER A 213 -7.71 8.40 -2.09
N ALA A 214 -7.72 7.99 -3.36
CA ALA A 214 -6.52 7.85 -4.17
C ALA A 214 -5.76 9.18 -4.32
N THR A 215 -6.49 10.29 -4.53
CA THR A 215 -5.90 11.62 -4.64
C THR A 215 -5.27 12.07 -3.32
N GLN A 216 -5.90 11.78 -2.18
CA GLN A 216 -5.36 12.09 -0.85
C GLN A 216 -4.08 11.30 -0.59
N ALA A 217 -4.08 9.97 -0.82
CA ALA A 217 -2.90 9.12 -0.66
C ALA A 217 -1.73 9.63 -1.54
N ALA A 218 -2.01 9.94 -2.80
CA ALA A 218 -1.01 10.45 -3.75
C ALA A 218 -0.39 11.79 -3.29
N LYS A 219 -1.22 12.74 -2.85
CA LYS A 219 -0.74 14.06 -2.34
C LYS A 219 0.14 13.89 -1.11
N THR A 220 -0.25 13.02 -0.18
CA THR A 220 0.50 12.78 1.05
C THR A 220 1.85 12.15 0.75
N VAL A 221 1.89 11.13 -0.12
CA VAL A 221 3.15 10.50 -0.51
C VAL A 221 4.06 11.47 -1.27
N LYS A 222 3.51 12.33 -2.13
CA LYS A 222 4.31 13.40 -2.76
C LYS A 222 4.92 14.35 -1.72
N ALA A 223 4.17 14.73 -0.69
CA ALA A 223 4.68 15.57 0.41
C ALA A 223 5.77 14.83 1.20
N MET A 224 5.57 13.55 1.53
CA MET A 224 6.55 12.70 2.21
C MET A 224 7.88 12.62 1.45
N ILE A 225 7.84 12.44 0.12
CA ILE A 225 9.07 12.41 -0.71
C ILE A 225 9.85 13.72 -0.59
N GLY A 226 9.17 14.83 -0.34
CA GLY A 226 9.82 16.12 -0.07
C GLY A 226 10.50 16.23 1.29
N GLN A 227 10.28 15.29 2.21
CA GLN A 227 10.89 15.21 3.54
C GLN A 227 12.08 14.22 3.60
N LEU A 228 12.26 13.39 2.57
CA LEU A 228 13.41 12.48 2.42
C LEU A 228 14.67 13.25 1.97
#